data_a6f0e95d1cc7002c4249b5c5180d7656
#
_entry.id   a6f0e95d1cc7002c4249b5c5180d7656
#
_cell.length_a   1.000
_cell.length_b   1.000
_cell.length_c   1.000
_cell.angle_alpha   90.00
_cell.angle_beta   90.00
_cell.angle_gamma   90.00
#
_symmetry.space_group_name_H-M   'P 1'
#
loop_
_entity.id
_entity.type
_entity.pdbx_description
1 polymer ?
#
loop_
_entity_poly.entity_id
_entity_poly.type
_entity_poly.pdbx_seq_one_letter_code
_entity_poly.pdbx_strand_id
1 'polypeptide(L)'
;DRIWIKAEVSAVKARSGGHCYLELSQSDEKGLTAKANAIIWASKYRFIAPYFQSVTGSPVSEGMVILAEVQVNYSQLYGFSLIINDIDPEYSLGAKELEKQKTIEKLQKEGLMGLQKELELPLLPYRLAVISAEDAAGYRDFMRHLHENQYGFSFVTDLYPALMQGVGCPQSVVEALDAVMESGIDY
;
A
#
# COMPACT_ATOMS: atom_id res chain seq x y z
N ASP A 1 4.73 -33.13 -0.10
CA ASP A 1 5.67 -32.46 -1.01
C ASP A 1 5.58 -30.96 -0.77
N ARG A 2 6.71 -30.28 -0.91
CA ARG A 2 6.78 -28.81 -0.86
C ARG A 2 6.92 -28.29 -2.27
N ILE A 3 6.22 -27.20 -2.55
CA ILE A 3 6.22 -26.55 -3.86
C ILE A 3 6.34 -25.04 -3.67
N TRP A 4 6.97 -24.38 -4.63
CA TRP A 4 6.98 -22.91 -4.68
C TRP A 4 5.79 -22.42 -5.50
N ILE A 5 5.04 -21.49 -4.93
CA ILE A 5 3.91 -20.86 -5.60
C ILE A 5 4.07 -19.34 -5.60
N LYS A 6 3.63 -18.72 -6.69
CA LYS A 6 3.43 -17.29 -6.79
C LYS A 6 1.99 -16.96 -6.44
N ALA A 7 1.76 -16.04 -5.52
CA ALA A 7 0.42 -15.61 -5.15
C ALA A 7 0.44 -14.16 -4.63
N GLU A 8 -0.70 -13.50 -4.72
CA GLU A 8 -0.95 -12.21 -4.08
C GLU A 8 -1.50 -12.44 -2.68
N VAL A 9 -1.08 -11.62 -1.74
CA VAL A 9 -1.57 -11.64 -0.36
C VAL A 9 -2.83 -10.78 -0.26
N SER A 10 -4.00 -11.39 -0.14
CA SER A 10 -5.29 -10.69 -0.01
C SER A 10 -5.62 -10.29 1.43
N ALA A 11 -5.07 -10.99 2.41
CA ALA A 11 -5.21 -10.63 3.83
C ALA A 11 -4.05 -11.18 4.66
N VAL A 12 -3.69 -10.46 5.73
CA VAL A 12 -2.68 -10.87 6.72
C VAL A 12 -3.23 -10.66 8.12
N LYS A 13 -3.15 -11.69 8.97
CA LYS A 13 -3.54 -11.62 10.39
C LYS A 13 -2.51 -12.32 11.26
N ALA A 14 -1.65 -11.55 11.92
CA ALA A 14 -0.81 -12.09 12.99
C ALA A 14 -1.63 -12.21 14.27
N ARG A 15 -1.52 -13.36 14.96
CA ARG A 15 -2.23 -13.61 16.23
C ARG A 15 -1.26 -13.64 17.40
N SER A 16 -1.77 -13.43 18.62
CA SER A 16 -1.03 -13.44 19.87
C SER A 16 -0.25 -14.74 20.14
N GLY A 17 -0.65 -15.85 19.53
CA GLY A 17 0.09 -17.12 19.55
C GLY A 17 1.32 -17.18 18.65
N GLY A 18 1.70 -16.08 17.98
CA GLY A 18 2.87 -15.98 17.09
C GLY A 18 2.69 -16.62 15.71
N HIS A 19 1.50 -17.17 15.40
CA HIS A 19 1.16 -17.66 14.06
C HIS A 19 0.73 -16.49 13.18
N CYS A 20 1.07 -16.56 11.88
CA CYS A 20 0.56 -15.63 10.88
C CYS A 20 -0.38 -16.37 9.92
N TYR A 21 -1.59 -15.87 9.80
CA TYR A 21 -2.59 -16.36 8.86
C TYR A 21 -2.65 -15.43 7.67
N LEU A 22 -2.59 -16.01 6.48
CA LEU A 22 -2.66 -15.27 5.23
C LEU A 22 -3.81 -15.83 4.40
N GLU A 23 -4.35 -14.98 3.57
CA GLU A 23 -5.19 -15.35 2.47
C GLU A 23 -4.44 -15.05 1.19
N LEU A 24 -4.23 -16.08 0.37
CA LEU A 24 -3.52 -15.99 -0.89
C LEU A 24 -4.50 -16.04 -2.03
N SER A 25 -4.31 -15.19 -3.03
CA SER A 25 -5.13 -15.14 -4.23
C SER A 25 -4.29 -15.12 -5.49
N GLN A 26 -4.90 -15.53 -6.56
CA GLN A 26 -4.41 -15.38 -7.91
C GLN A 26 -5.51 -14.77 -8.76
N SER A 27 -5.19 -13.71 -9.49
CA SER A 27 -6.09 -13.05 -10.42
C SER A 27 -5.52 -13.08 -11.83
N ASP A 28 -6.40 -13.10 -12.83
CA ASP A 28 -6.08 -12.91 -14.25
C ASP A 28 -6.88 -11.73 -14.81
N GLU A 29 -6.81 -11.51 -16.13
CA GLU A 29 -7.54 -10.44 -16.81
C GLU A 29 -9.08 -10.53 -16.65
N LYS A 30 -9.61 -11.69 -16.24
CA LYS A 30 -11.03 -11.94 -16.02
C LYS A 30 -11.46 -11.83 -14.57
N GLY A 31 -10.49 -11.62 -13.64
CA GLY A 31 -10.72 -11.46 -12.22
C GLY A 31 -10.05 -12.54 -11.35
N LEU A 32 -10.60 -12.77 -10.15
CA LEU A 32 -10.07 -13.72 -9.17
C LEU A 32 -10.21 -15.17 -9.69
N THR A 33 -9.07 -15.85 -9.87
CA THR A 33 -9.00 -17.22 -10.43
C THR A 33 -8.88 -18.28 -9.34
N ALA A 34 -8.16 -17.98 -8.26
CA ALA A 34 -7.96 -18.91 -7.16
C ALA A 34 -7.78 -18.16 -5.83
N LYS A 35 -8.20 -18.82 -4.74
CA LYS A 35 -8.06 -18.31 -3.38
C LYS A 35 -7.78 -19.46 -2.43
N ALA A 36 -6.84 -19.27 -1.50
CA ALA A 36 -6.49 -20.27 -0.51
C ALA A 36 -6.11 -19.62 0.82
N ASN A 37 -6.51 -20.25 1.92
CA ASN A 37 -6.03 -19.89 3.25
C ASN A 37 -4.62 -20.48 3.44
N ALA A 38 -3.73 -19.70 4.03
CA ALA A 38 -2.38 -20.12 4.34
C ALA A 38 -2.00 -19.79 5.78
N ILE A 39 -1.10 -20.57 6.37
CA ILE A 39 -0.59 -20.37 7.71
C ILE A 39 0.94 -20.43 7.70
N ILE A 40 1.57 -19.50 8.41
CA ILE A 40 2.97 -19.59 8.82
C ILE A 40 2.97 -19.91 10.32
N TRP A 41 3.46 -21.06 10.68
CA TRP A 41 3.56 -21.44 12.09
C TRP A 41 4.55 -20.57 12.84
N ALA A 42 4.31 -20.30 14.13
CA ALA A 42 5.13 -19.43 14.97
C ALA A 42 6.63 -19.78 14.92
N SER A 43 6.94 -21.07 14.88
CA SER A 43 8.33 -21.57 14.77
C SER A 43 9.06 -21.10 13.51
N LYS A 44 8.35 -20.84 12.41
CA LYS A 44 8.87 -20.32 11.16
C LYS A 44 8.70 -18.80 11.06
N TYR A 45 7.55 -18.29 11.44
CA TYR A 45 7.23 -16.87 11.34
C TYR A 45 8.23 -15.96 12.05
N ARG A 46 8.73 -16.38 13.21
CA ARG A 46 9.76 -15.64 13.98
C ARG A 46 11.08 -15.43 13.21
N PHE A 47 11.36 -16.23 12.17
CA PHE A 47 12.53 -16.08 11.32
C PHE A 47 12.18 -15.42 9.98
N ILE A 48 11.08 -15.85 9.35
CA ILE A 48 10.65 -15.33 8.05
C ILE A 48 10.32 -13.85 8.12
N ALA A 49 9.54 -13.41 9.12
CA ALA A 49 9.07 -12.04 9.20
C ALA A 49 10.21 -11.00 9.34
N PRO A 50 11.18 -11.14 10.27
CA PRO A 50 12.28 -10.20 10.36
C PRO A 50 13.20 -10.23 9.13
N TYR A 51 13.47 -11.41 8.57
CA TYR A 51 14.29 -11.55 7.38
C TYR A 51 13.61 -10.87 6.18
N PHE A 52 12.34 -11.17 5.93
CA PHE A 52 11.56 -10.53 4.88
C PHE A 52 11.59 -9.01 5.00
N GLN A 53 11.32 -8.50 6.20
CA GLN A 53 11.33 -7.05 6.46
C GLN A 53 12.72 -6.42 6.29
N SER A 54 13.79 -7.12 6.63
CA SER A 54 15.16 -6.61 6.46
C SER A 54 15.54 -6.44 4.99
N VAL A 55 15.03 -7.29 4.11
CA VAL A 55 15.33 -7.24 2.67
C VAL A 55 14.38 -6.29 1.93
N THR A 56 13.07 -6.37 2.22
CA THR A 56 12.04 -5.61 1.48
C THR A 56 11.76 -4.23 2.07
N GLY A 57 12.25 -3.94 3.28
CA GLY A 57 12.00 -2.69 4.02
C GLY A 57 10.60 -2.63 4.67
N SER A 58 9.73 -3.62 4.46
CA SER A 58 8.38 -3.66 5.02
C SER A 58 7.95 -5.09 5.37
N PRO A 59 7.05 -5.30 6.34
CA PRO A 59 6.50 -6.62 6.61
C PRO A 59 5.64 -7.11 5.44
N VAL A 60 5.39 -8.41 5.39
CA VAL A 60 4.39 -8.98 4.46
C VAL A 60 3.05 -8.32 4.71
N SER A 61 2.47 -7.74 3.68
CA SER A 61 1.21 -6.97 3.75
C SER A 61 0.28 -7.30 2.59
N GLU A 62 -0.97 -6.87 2.72
CA GLU A 62 -1.99 -7.02 1.68
C GLU A 62 -1.57 -6.31 0.39
N GLY A 63 -1.89 -6.91 -0.75
CA GLY A 63 -1.52 -6.44 -2.09
C GLY A 63 -0.11 -6.86 -2.55
N MET A 64 0.72 -7.44 -1.68
CA MET A 64 2.04 -7.93 -2.08
C MET A 64 1.95 -9.23 -2.86
N VAL A 65 2.71 -9.32 -3.95
CA VAL A 65 2.96 -10.59 -4.66
C VAL A 65 4.17 -11.27 -4.03
N ILE A 66 3.98 -12.48 -3.55
CA ILE A 66 5.03 -13.28 -2.91
C ILE A 66 5.30 -14.58 -3.68
N LEU A 67 6.53 -15.06 -3.60
CA LEU A 67 6.91 -16.41 -3.96
C LEU A 67 7.13 -17.18 -2.66
N ALA A 68 6.27 -18.15 -2.38
CA ALA A 68 6.26 -18.89 -1.12
C ALA A 68 6.45 -20.38 -1.31
N GLU A 69 7.30 -20.99 -0.47
CA GLU A 69 7.40 -22.45 -0.34
C GLU A 69 6.24 -22.93 0.52
N VAL A 70 5.33 -23.67 -0.09
CA VAL A 70 4.13 -24.16 0.57
C VAL A 70 4.04 -25.67 0.58
N GLN A 71 3.34 -26.18 1.57
CA GLN A 71 2.89 -27.55 1.66
C GLN A 71 1.37 -27.57 1.77
N VAL A 72 0.74 -28.42 0.97
CA VAL A 72 -0.71 -28.62 1.04
C VAL A 72 -1.07 -29.34 2.33
N ASN A 73 -2.06 -28.81 3.03
CA ASN A 73 -2.64 -29.40 4.23
C ASN A 73 -4.16 -29.51 4.08
N TYR A 74 -4.68 -30.63 4.48
CA TYR A 74 -6.12 -30.86 4.54
C TYR A 74 -6.52 -31.34 5.93
N SER A 75 -7.50 -30.70 6.51
CA SER A 75 -8.08 -31.06 7.81
C SER A 75 -9.57 -31.31 7.64
N GLN A 76 -10.09 -32.35 8.28
CA GLN A 76 -11.54 -32.62 8.26
C GLN A 76 -12.38 -31.49 8.85
N LEU A 77 -11.81 -30.73 9.81
CA LEU A 77 -12.49 -29.63 10.49
C LEU A 77 -12.33 -28.29 9.77
N TYR A 78 -11.16 -28.05 9.16
CA TYR A 78 -10.80 -26.73 8.60
C TYR A 78 -10.67 -26.73 7.08
N GLY A 79 -10.85 -27.88 6.43
CA GLY A 79 -10.75 -28.02 4.99
C GLY A 79 -9.33 -27.88 4.44
N PHE A 80 -9.23 -27.39 3.22
CA PHE A 80 -7.99 -27.17 2.51
C PHE A 80 -7.29 -25.90 3.01
N SER A 81 -5.97 -26.01 3.22
CA SER A 81 -5.10 -24.88 3.56
C SER A 81 -3.67 -25.13 3.10
N LEU A 82 -2.88 -24.07 3.03
CA LEU A 82 -1.47 -24.10 2.72
C LEU A 82 -0.65 -23.83 3.98
N ILE A 83 0.40 -24.59 4.21
CA ILE A 83 1.40 -24.28 5.23
C ILE A 83 2.58 -23.64 4.52
N ILE A 84 2.87 -22.39 4.82
CA ILE A 84 4.03 -21.68 4.29
C ILE A 84 5.25 -22.03 5.14
N ASN A 85 6.26 -22.56 4.48
CA ASN A 85 7.53 -22.94 5.09
C ASN A 85 8.61 -21.88 4.91
N ASP A 86 8.53 -21.11 3.79
CA ASP A 86 9.46 -20.03 3.47
C ASP A 86 8.82 -19.03 2.49
N ILE A 87 9.36 -17.82 2.43
CA ILE A 87 8.99 -16.78 1.48
C ILE A 87 10.27 -16.17 0.92
N ASP A 88 10.36 -16.05 -0.41
CA ASP A 88 11.47 -15.39 -1.08
C ASP A 88 11.25 -13.86 -1.07
N PRO A 89 12.03 -13.10 -0.30
CA PRO A 89 11.87 -11.66 -0.22
C PRO A 89 12.41 -10.94 -1.47
N GLU A 90 13.42 -11.48 -2.16
CA GLU A 90 14.00 -10.87 -3.36
C GLU A 90 12.99 -10.89 -4.51
N TYR A 91 12.21 -11.95 -4.61
CA TYR A 91 11.12 -12.04 -5.58
C TYR A 91 10.07 -10.92 -5.35
N SER A 92 9.67 -10.72 -4.10
CA SER A 92 8.67 -9.69 -3.75
C SER A 92 9.17 -8.27 -4.03
N LEU A 93 10.45 -8.02 -3.76
CA LEU A 93 11.11 -6.75 -4.07
C LEU A 93 11.18 -6.52 -5.59
N GLY A 94 11.58 -7.52 -6.36
CA GLY A 94 11.65 -7.46 -7.82
C GLY A 94 10.28 -7.26 -8.47
N ALA A 95 9.24 -7.90 -7.96
CA ALA A 95 7.88 -7.74 -8.45
C ALA A 95 7.37 -6.30 -8.25
N LYS A 96 7.62 -5.71 -7.08
CA LYS A 96 7.26 -4.32 -6.76
C LYS A 96 7.99 -3.31 -7.66
N GLU A 97 9.29 -3.50 -7.89
CA GLU A 97 10.06 -2.61 -8.76
C GLU A 97 9.61 -2.71 -10.21
N LEU A 98 9.29 -3.92 -10.69
CA LEU A 98 8.75 -4.12 -12.03
C LEU A 98 7.39 -3.44 -12.21
N GLU A 99 6.50 -3.51 -11.23
CA GLU A 99 5.21 -2.83 -11.25
C GLU A 99 5.38 -1.30 -11.29
N LYS A 100 6.28 -0.78 -10.48
CA LYS A 100 6.64 0.64 -10.49
C LYS A 100 7.17 1.08 -11.85
N GLN A 101 8.06 0.31 -12.49
CA GLN A 101 8.58 0.62 -13.81
C GLN A 101 7.48 0.63 -14.88
N LYS A 102 6.59 -0.35 -14.87
CA LYS A 102 5.42 -0.38 -15.77
C LYS A 102 4.52 0.84 -15.58
N THR A 103 4.32 1.27 -14.35
CA THR A 103 3.52 2.48 -14.04
C THR A 103 4.20 3.73 -14.61
N ILE A 104 5.51 3.88 -14.41
CA ILE A 104 6.29 5.00 -14.96
C ILE A 104 6.22 5.01 -16.49
N GLU A 105 6.42 3.87 -17.14
CA GLU A 105 6.34 3.75 -18.60
C GLU A 105 4.94 4.13 -19.12
N LYS A 106 3.88 3.68 -18.43
CA LYS A 106 2.51 4.04 -18.76
C LYS A 106 2.29 5.55 -18.68
N LEU A 107 2.69 6.19 -17.57
CA LEU A 107 2.54 7.63 -17.35
C LEU A 107 3.35 8.44 -18.39
N GLN A 108 4.55 7.98 -18.76
CA GLN A 108 5.36 8.59 -19.81
C GLN A 108 4.68 8.49 -21.19
N LYS A 109 4.16 7.30 -21.53
CA LYS A 109 3.49 7.06 -22.81
C LYS A 109 2.20 7.88 -22.95
N GLU A 110 1.49 8.09 -21.86
CA GLU A 110 0.28 8.91 -21.79
C GLU A 110 0.58 10.42 -21.68
N GLY A 111 1.86 10.82 -21.60
CA GLY A 111 2.29 12.22 -21.49
C GLY A 111 2.02 12.87 -20.13
N LEU A 112 1.57 12.09 -19.13
CA LEU A 112 1.14 12.61 -17.83
C LEU A 112 2.29 13.11 -16.95
N MET A 113 3.52 12.60 -17.17
CA MET A 113 4.70 12.98 -16.39
C MET A 113 5.12 14.44 -16.56
N GLY A 114 4.69 15.09 -17.62
CA GLY A 114 5.03 16.48 -17.95
C GLY A 114 3.98 17.50 -17.57
N LEU A 115 2.72 17.09 -17.40
CA LEU A 115 1.57 18.00 -17.26
C LEU A 115 1.74 18.99 -16.11
N GLN A 116 2.30 18.57 -14.99
CA GLN A 116 2.50 19.44 -13.83
C GLN A 116 3.47 20.60 -14.11
N LYS A 117 4.36 20.48 -15.08
CA LYS A 117 5.30 21.53 -15.45
C LYS A 117 4.64 22.66 -16.27
N GLU A 118 3.47 22.39 -16.81
CA GLU A 118 2.67 23.35 -17.59
C GLU A 118 1.77 24.22 -16.72
N LEU A 119 1.63 23.84 -15.42
CA LEU A 119 0.83 24.61 -14.46
C LEU A 119 1.65 25.78 -13.92
N GLU A 120 1.09 26.97 -14.04
CA GLU A 120 1.66 28.16 -13.41
C GLU A 120 1.27 28.21 -11.92
N LEU A 121 2.28 28.21 -11.07
CA LEU A 121 2.04 28.40 -9.63
C LEU A 121 1.82 29.89 -9.34
N PRO A 122 0.84 30.25 -8.50
CA PRO A 122 0.68 31.61 -8.04
C PRO A 122 1.93 32.07 -7.28
N LEU A 123 2.29 33.35 -7.42
CA LEU A 123 3.46 33.91 -6.77
C LEU A 123 3.43 33.71 -5.23
N LEU A 124 2.25 33.79 -4.64
CA LEU A 124 2.00 33.57 -3.21
C LEU A 124 0.71 32.77 -3.05
N PRO A 125 0.81 31.44 -2.83
CA PRO A 125 -0.36 30.60 -2.57
C PRO A 125 -0.84 30.80 -1.13
N TYR A 126 -1.73 31.75 -0.91
CA TYR A 126 -2.27 32.02 0.43
C TYR A 126 -3.34 31.01 0.87
N ARG A 127 -3.97 30.34 -0.08
CA ARG A 127 -4.99 29.35 0.20
C ARG A 127 -4.54 27.98 -0.28
N LEU A 128 -4.71 26.98 0.58
CA LEU A 128 -4.21 25.63 0.35
C LEU A 128 -5.30 24.60 0.61
N ALA A 129 -5.61 23.77 -0.38
CA ALA A 129 -6.34 22.53 -0.16
C ALA A 129 -5.34 21.46 0.34
N VAL A 130 -5.59 20.89 1.51
CA VAL A 130 -4.74 19.87 2.10
C VAL A 130 -5.50 18.55 2.11
N ILE A 131 -5.02 17.58 1.34
CA ILE A 131 -5.58 16.21 1.34
C ILE A 131 -4.76 15.36 2.30
N SER A 132 -5.37 14.96 3.40
CA SER A 132 -4.69 14.16 4.44
C SER A 132 -5.69 13.52 5.40
N ALA A 133 -5.21 12.62 6.28
CA ALA A 133 -5.97 12.21 7.45
C ALA A 133 -5.75 13.23 8.59
N GLU A 134 -6.82 13.60 9.28
CA GLU A 134 -6.79 14.62 10.34
C GLU A 134 -5.83 14.24 11.48
N ASP A 135 -5.74 12.95 11.78
CA ASP A 135 -4.88 12.39 12.83
C ASP A 135 -3.47 12.06 12.36
N ALA A 136 -3.14 12.27 11.07
CA ALA A 136 -1.82 11.99 10.53
C ALA A 136 -0.75 12.90 11.16
N ALA A 137 0.36 12.29 11.61
CA ALA A 137 1.48 13.04 12.19
C ALA A 137 2.04 14.07 11.20
N GLY A 138 2.19 13.69 9.91
CA GLY A 138 2.66 14.59 8.87
C GLY A 138 1.75 15.79 8.63
N TYR A 139 0.43 15.61 8.72
CA TYR A 139 -0.53 16.72 8.63
C TYR A 139 -0.33 17.70 9.79
N ARG A 140 -0.24 17.20 11.02
CA ARG A 140 -0.02 18.05 12.22
C ARG A 140 1.30 18.80 12.15
N ASP A 141 2.37 18.15 11.70
CA ASP A 141 3.67 18.80 11.52
C ASP A 141 3.64 19.86 10.43
N PHE A 142 3.00 19.58 9.30
CA PHE A 142 2.79 20.55 8.22
C PHE A 142 2.05 21.79 8.72
N MET A 143 0.89 21.60 9.38
CA MET A 143 0.08 22.69 9.91
C MET A 143 0.85 23.53 10.94
N ARG A 144 1.62 22.88 11.83
CA ARG A 144 2.46 23.59 12.80
C ARG A 144 3.47 24.48 12.09
N HIS A 145 4.23 23.95 11.12
CA HIS A 145 5.22 24.73 10.38
C HIS A 145 4.59 25.88 9.57
N LEU A 146 3.39 25.67 9.05
CA LEU A 146 2.67 26.68 8.29
C LEU A 146 2.23 27.85 9.19
N HIS A 147 1.74 27.56 10.39
CA HIS A 147 1.25 28.60 11.33
C HIS A 147 2.37 29.23 12.17
N GLU A 148 3.42 28.49 12.49
CA GLU A 148 4.54 28.96 13.30
C GLU A 148 5.73 29.46 12.45
N ASN A 149 5.48 29.89 11.20
CA ASN A 149 6.53 30.36 10.33
C ASN A 149 7.14 31.68 10.84
N GLN A 150 8.47 31.75 10.84
CA GLN A 150 9.23 32.91 11.34
C GLN A 150 9.07 34.20 10.50
N TYR A 151 8.46 34.07 9.31
CA TYR A 151 8.28 35.20 8.37
C TYR A 151 6.95 35.92 8.54
N GLY A 152 6.05 35.43 9.38
CA GLY A 152 4.75 36.05 9.66
C GLY A 152 3.72 35.88 8.54
N PHE A 153 3.91 34.95 7.63
CA PHE A 153 2.90 34.64 6.60
C PHE A 153 1.69 33.93 7.23
N SER A 154 0.51 34.32 6.79
CA SER A 154 -0.75 33.66 7.18
C SER A 154 -1.35 32.96 5.97
N PHE A 155 -1.73 31.70 6.16
CA PHE A 155 -2.31 30.85 5.13
C PHE A 155 -3.72 30.42 5.56
N VAL A 156 -4.62 30.35 4.60
CA VAL A 156 -5.94 29.72 4.76
C VAL A 156 -5.81 28.28 4.28
N THR A 157 -6.24 27.34 5.11
CA THR A 157 -6.13 25.90 4.78
C THR A 157 -7.49 25.24 4.91
N ASP A 158 -7.88 24.49 3.89
CA ASP A 158 -9.07 23.65 3.90
C ASP A 158 -8.63 22.17 3.87
N LEU A 159 -9.02 21.40 4.89
CA LEU A 159 -8.72 19.96 4.95
C LEU A 159 -9.77 19.16 4.18
N TYR A 160 -9.31 18.35 3.24
CA TYR A 160 -10.09 17.34 2.54
C TYR A 160 -9.66 15.97 3.07
N PRO A 161 -10.49 15.33 3.92
CA PRO A 161 -10.10 14.08 4.59
C PRO A 161 -9.92 12.93 3.60
N ALA A 162 -8.79 12.24 3.72
CA ALA A 162 -8.51 11.05 2.93
C ALA A 162 -7.69 10.02 3.73
N LEU A 163 -7.86 8.74 3.38
CA LEU A 163 -7.03 7.68 3.92
C LEU A 163 -5.62 7.77 3.33
N MET A 164 -4.61 7.85 4.18
CA MET A 164 -3.20 7.96 3.75
C MET A 164 -2.50 6.60 3.64
N GLN A 165 -3.17 5.52 4.04
CA GLN A 165 -2.62 4.17 4.06
C GLN A 165 -3.70 3.12 3.78
N GLY A 166 -3.26 1.92 3.33
CA GLY A 166 -4.15 0.79 3.07
C GLY A 166 -4.72 0.77 1.66
N VAL A 167 -5.48 -0.30 1.37
CA VAL A 167 -6.03 -0.58 0.03
C VAL A 167 -7.00 0.51 -0.44
N GLY A 168 -7.73 1.15 0.48
CA GLY A 168 -8.67 2.23 0.18
C GLY A 168 -8.02 3.59 -0.06
N CYS A 169 -6.71 3.76 0.18
CA CYS A 169 -6.03 5.04 0.04
C CYS A 169 -6.15 5.66 -1.36
N PRO A 170 -5.89 4.96 -2.47
CA PRO A 170 -5.98 5.57 -3.79
C PRO A 170 -7.37 6.13 -4.10
N GLN A 171 -8.41 5.36 -3.80
CA GLN A 171 -9.79 5.77 -4.04
C GLN A 171 -10.17 6.98 -3.18
N SER A 172 -9.81 6.96 -1.90
CA SER A 172 -10.08 8.05 -0.96
C SER A 172 -9.38 9.36 -1.37
N VAL A 173 -8.16 9.27 -1.91
CA VAL A 173 -7.44 10.46 -2.44
C VAL A 173 -8.10 11.01 -3.70
N VAL A 174 -8.57 10.13 -4.61
CA VAL A 174 -9.32 10.57 -5.81
C VAL A 174 -10.59 11.30 -5.40
N GLU A 175 -11.39 10.74 -4.49
CA GLU A 175 -12.61 11.37 -3.97
C GLU A 175 -12.33 12.73 -3.33
N ALA A 176 -11.23 12.87 -2.59
CA ALA A 176 -10.82 14.14 -2.00
C ALA A 176 -10.39 15.16 -3.09
N LEU A 177 -9.70 14.73 -4.14
CA LEU A 177 -9.36 15.59 -5.29
C LEU A 177 -10.61 16.06 -6.03
N ASP A 178 -11.57 15.18 -6.27
CA ASP A 178 -12.84 15.52 -6.89
C ASP A 178 -13.59 16.56 -6.04
N ALA A 179 -13.63 16.39 -4.71
CA ALA A 179 -14.23 17.35 -3.79
C ALA A 179 -13.53 18.73 -3.81
N VAL A 180 -12.20 18.77 -3.96
CA VAL A 180 -11.45 20.02 -4.16
C VAL A 180 -11.91 20.71 -5.45
N MET A 181 -12.01 19.98 -6.56
CA MET A 181 -12.42 20.51 -7.85
C MET A 181 -13.87 21.01 -7.83
N GLU A 182 -14.77 20.27 -7.18
CA GLU A 182 -16.19 20.62 -7.05
C GLU A 182 -16.43 21.80 -6.11
N SER A 183 -15.50 22.11 -5.21
CA SER A 183 -15.64 23.24 -4.28
C SER A 183 -15.76 24.60 -4.98
N GLY A 184 -15.25 24.71 -6.20
CA GLY A 184 -15.18 25.96 -6.96
C GLY A 184 -14.28 27.03 -6.30
N ILE A 185 -13.45 26.63 -5.35
CA ILE A 185 -12.51 27.50 -4.65
C ILE A 185 -11.19 27.49 -5.40
N ASP A 186 -10.62 28.66 -5.58
CA ASP A 186 -9.29 28.84 -6.16
C ASP A 186 -8.23 28.67 -5.05
N TYR A 187 -7.41 27.63 -5.20
CA TYR A 187 -6.38 27.25 -4.23
C TYR A 187 -4.97 27.54 -4.75
#